data_d10d2b866a56c6d697f2252d3ebf8f7b
#
_entry.id   d10d2b866a56c6d697f2252d3ebf8f7b
#
_cell.length_a   1.000
_cell.length_b   1.000
_cell.length_c   1.000
_cell.angle_alpha   90.00
_cell.angle_beta   90.00
_cell.angle_gamma   90.00
#
_symmetry.space_group_name_H-M   'P 1'
#
loop_
_entity.id
_entity.type
_entity.pdbx_description
1 polymer ?
#
loop_
_entity_poly.entity_id
_entity_poly.type
_entity_poly.pdbx_seq_one_letter_code
_entity_poly.pdbx_strand_id
1 'polypeptide(L)'
;MVLALLVLALVAAALMLPLAVRTVRSRTDRRRARWSRRRAERRELRDPGRERRAEQRARELLRSCVNDEEWAMYRDLGFIRVLGRLQAEGPHGLSAPRRRFRGGAPSSEASRGPARTGAEGERQAGYAYLIYPHKPIVAYVPRTGRLLSEYCVEFPELAGAISHSRLPDSDDVLAKWMALTADERRLINESNMHLPGRQIDPARVRRDLWRLREWERLRRGPDAPVAPGR
;
A
#
# COMPACT_ATOMS: atom_id res chain seq x y z
N MET A 1 9.86 -14.69 67.92
CA MET A 1 10.15 -15.39 66.64
C MET A 1 8.93 -15.57 65.74
N VAL A 2 7.80 -16.08 66.21
CA VAL A 2 6.60 -16.34 65.40
C VAL A 2 6.06 -15.07 64.72
N LEU A 3 6.00 -13.94 65.40
CA LEU A 3 5.53 -12.67 64.85
C LEU A 3 6.42 -12.15 63.70
N ALA A 4 7.73 -12.29 63.83
CA ALA A 4 8.68 -11.89 62.76
C ALA A 4 8.53 -12.75 61.49
N LEU A 5 8.28 -14.04 61.62
CA LEU A 5 8.03 -14.95 60.52
C LEU A 5 6.70 -14.63 59.82
N LEU A 6 5.67 -14.26 60.58
CA LEU A 6 4.37 -13.85 60.00
C LEU A 6 4.48 -12.56 59.18
N VAL A 7 5.20 -11.56 59.70
CA VAL A 7 5.45 -10.31 58.97
C VAL A 7 6.26 -10.54 57.71
N LEU A 8 7.28 -11.39 57.77
CA LEU A 8 8.09 -11.72 56.59
C LEU A 8 7.27 -12.46 55.50
N ALA A 9 6.40 -13.37 55.91
CA ALA A 9 5.49 -14.07 55.01
C ALA A 9 4.48 -13.14 54.33
N LEU A 10 3.92 -12.16 55.08
CA LEU A 10 3.01 -11.16 54.53
C LEU A 10 3.72 -10.24 53.52
N VAL A 11 4.93 -9.80 53.81
CA VAL A 11 5.73 -8.98 52.89
C VAL A 11 6.07 -9.76 51.63
N ALA A 12 6.50 -11.01 51.76
CA ALA A 12 6.77 -11.87 50.61
C ALA A 12 5.52 -12.11 49.76
N ALA A 13 4.36 -12.35 50.36
CA ALA A 13 3.10 -12.51 49.66
C ALA A 13 2.68 -11.22 48.94
N ALA A 14 2.86 -10.06 49.56
CA ALA A 14 2.55 -8.76 48.92
C ALA A 14 3.45 -8.46 47.72
N LEU A 15 4.71 -8.85 47.75
CA LEU A 15 5.68 -8.68 46.65
C LEU A 15 5.42 -9.67 45.51
N MET A 16 4.98 -10.90 45.83
CA MET A 16 4.71 -11.94 44.83
C MET A 16 3.35 -11.80 44.13
N LEU A 17 2.37 -11.18 44.77
CA LEU A 17 1.02 -11.01 44.26
C LEU A 17 0.96 -10.30 42.90
N PRO A 18 1.65 -9.14 42.65
CA PRO A 18 1.63 -8.47 41.37
C PRO A 18 2.30 -9.30 40.26
N LEU A 19 3.33 -10.07 40.58
CA LEU A 19 3.98 -10.99 39.66
C LEU A 19 3.04 -12.14 39.28
N ALA A 20 2.36 -12.74 40.21
CA ALA A 20 1.38 -13.79 39.99
C ALA A 20 0.20 -13.30 39.16
N VAL A 21 -0.34 -12.11 39.44
CA VAL A 21 -1.42 -11.49 38.67
C VAL A 21 -0.96 -11.22 37.22
N ARG A 22 0.25 -10.72 37.01
CA ARG A 22 0.83 -10.48 35.69
C ARG A 22 0.98 -11.78 34.89
N THR A 23 1.47 -12.86 35.48
CA THR A 23 1.64 -14.15 34.84
C THR A 23 0.30 -14.80 34.50
N VAL A 24 -0.70 -14.71 35.36
CA VAL A 24 -2.05 -15.23 35.14
C VAL A 24 -2.71 -14.43 33.99
N ARG A 25 -2.64 -13.09 34.01
CA ARG A 25 -3.17 -12.24 32.92
C ARG A 25 -2.52 -12.58 31.57
N SER A 26 -1.20 -12.66 31.51
CA SER A 26 -0.51 -13.01 30.26
C SER A 26 -0.88 -14.41 29.73
N ARG A 27 -1.13 -15.39 30.62
CA ARG A 27 -1.59 -16.73 30.24
C ARG A 27 -3.03 -16.73 29.74
N THR A 28 -3.91 -15.95 30.37
CA THR A 28 -5.32 -15.82 29.94
C THR A 28 -5.42 -15.09 28.60
N ASP A 29 -4.62 -14.04 28.38
CA ASP A 29 -4.58 -13.30 27.12
C ASP A 29 -4.06 -14.17 25.96
N ARG A 30 -3.02 -14.96 26.21
CA ARG A 30 -2.51 -15.94 25.22
C ARG A 30 -3.54 -17.03 24.91
N ARG A 31 -4.30 -17.50 25.92
CA ARG A 31 -5.40 -18.48 25.69
C ARG A 31 -6.53 -17.82 24.90
N ARG A 32 -6.99 -16.61 25.24
CA ARG A 32 -8.01 -15.87 24.49
C ARG A 32 -7.59 -15.63 23.05
N ALA A 33 -6.35 -15.23 22.81
CA ALA A 33 -5.79 -15.05 21.47
C ALA A 33 -5.78 -16.37 20.65
N ARG A 34 -5.43 -17.50 21.27
CA ARG A 34 -5.49 -18.81 20.60
C ARG A 34 -6.94 -19.24 20.30
N TRP A 35 -7.87 -18.96 21.18
CA TRP A 35 -9.29 -19.29 20.97
C TRP A 35 -9.93 -18.39 19.89
N SER A 36 -9.61 -17.12 19.87
CA SER A 36 -10.08 -16.22 18.81
C SER A 36 -9.53 -16.63 17.43
N ARG A 37 -8.25 -17.01 17.33
CA ARG A 37 -7.64 -17.54 16.10
C ARG A 37 -8.36 -18.81 15.61
N ARG A 38 -8.55 -19.81 16.47
CA ARG A 38 -9.28 -21.05 16.11
C ARG A 38 -10.72 -20.80 15.73
N ARG A 39 -11.37 -19.81 16.33
CA ARG A 39 -12.74 -19.41 16.00
C ARG A 39 -12.82 -18.67 14.67
N ALA A 40 -11.82 -17.86 14.34
CA ALA A 40 -11.68 -17.21 13.04
C ALA A 40 -11.44 -18.24 11.93
N GLU A 41 -10.47 -19.16 12.10
CA GLU A 41 -10.21 -20.27 11.19
C GLU A 41 -11.47 -21.14 10.93
N ARG A 42 -12.22 -21.47 11.98
CA ARG A 42 -13.48 -22.22 11.84
C ARG A 42 -14.57 -21.43 11.11
N ARG A 43 -14.59 -20.09 11.21
CA ARG A 43 -15.53 -19.24 10.45
C ARG A 43 -15.13 -19.14 8.99
N GLU A 44 -13.84 -19.07 8.68
CA GLU A 44 -13.32 -19.09 7.31
C GLU A 44 -13.63 -20.41 6.60
N LEU A 45 -13.45 -21.54 7.30
CA LEU A 45 -13.85 -22.86 6.79
C LEU A 45 -15.35 -23.01 6.57
N ARG A 46 -16.18 -22.23 7.27
CA ARG A 46 -17.66 -22.28 7.15
C ARG A 46 -18.22 -21.39 6.03
N ASP A 47 -17.41 -20.46 5.48
CA ASP A 47 -17.88 -19.51 4.46
C ASP A 47 -16.89 -19.41 3.30
N PRO A 48 -16.86 -20.41 2.41
CA PRO A 48 -15.91 -20.45 1.29
C PRO A 48 -16.13 -19.33 0.26
N GLY A 49 -17.22 -18.56 0.36
CA GLY A 49 -17.51 -17.41 -0.51
C GLY A 49 -17.09 -16.06 0.06
N ARG A 50 -16.58 -16.00 1.29
CA ARG A 50 -16.28 -14.74 1.98
C ARG A 50 -15.24 -13.90 1.23
N GLU A 51 -14.13 -14.51 0.82
CA GLU A 51 -13.06 -13.82 0.08
C GLU A 51 -13.54 -13.28 -1.26
N ARG A 52 -14.34 -14.08 -2.00
CA ARG A 52 -14.93 -13.65 -3.28
C ARG A 52 -15.87 -12.45 -3.09
N ARG A 53 -16.71 -12.47 -2.05
CA ARG A 53 -17.60 -11.34 -1.75
C ARG A 53 -16.83 -10.11 -1.28
N ALA A 54 -15.73 -10.28 -0.53
CA ALA A 54 -14.86 -9.20 -0.12
C ALA A 54 -14.18 -8.57 -1.35
N GLU A 55 -13.59 -9.37 -2.23
CA GLU A 55 -12.97 -8.90 -3.46
C GLU A 55 -13.99 -8.22 -4.40
N GLN A 56 -15.21 -8.73 -4.51
CA GLN A 56 -16.25 -8.10 -5.33
C GLN A 56 -16.59 -6.69 -4.81
N ARG A 57 -16.79 -6.51 -3.51
CA ARG A 57 -17.02 -5.20 -2.90
C ARG A 57 -15.83 -4.26 -3.07
N ALA A 58 -14.62 -4.78 -2.89
CA ALA A 58 -13.38 -4.04 -3.09
C ALA A 58 -13.25 -3.56 -4.55
N ARG A 59 -13.63 -4.38 -5.53
CA ARG A 59 -13.68 -4.01 -6.95
C ARG A 59 -14.69 -2.92 -7.24
N GLU A 60 -15.87 -3.00 -6.65
CA GLU A 60 -16.91 -1.99 -6.78
C GLU A 60 -16.43 -0.64 -6.20
N LEU A 61 -15.78 -0.68 -5.04
CA LEU A 61 -15.19 0.50 -4.41
C LEU A 61 -14.04 1.08 -5.25
N LEU A 62 -13.11 0.25 -5.70
CA LEU A 62 -12.03 0.69 -6.59
C LEU A 62 -12.59 1.39 -7.84
N ARG A 63 -13.60 0.77 -8.50
CA ARG A 63 -14.25 1.35 -9.68
C ARG A 63 -14.87 2.71 -9.40
N SER A 64 -15.42 2.93 -8.20
CA SER A 64 -16.04 4.22 -7.85
C SER A 64 -15.01 5.34 -7.56
N CYS A 65 -13.76 4.99 -7.28
CA CYS A 65 -12.72 5.93 -6.88
C CYS A 65 -11.76 6.32 -8.03
N VAL A 66 -11.46 5.36 -8.93
CA VAL A 66 -10.54 5.57 -10.05
C VAL A 66 -11.29 6.03 -11.31
N ASN A 67 -10.56 6.58 -12.29
CA ASN A 67 -11.17 6.95 -13.57
C ASN A 67 -11.42 5.71 -14.46
N ASP A 68 -12.21 5.89 -15.54
CA ASP A 68 -12.60 4.78 -16.42
C ASP A 68 -11.40 4.10 -17.11
N GLU A 69 -10.32 4.84 -17.42
CA GLU A 69 -9.11 4.29 -18.01
C GLU A 69 -8.34 3.44 -17.01
N GLU A 70 -8.14 3.95 -15.78
CA GLU A 70 -7.49 3.21 -14.69
C GLU A 70 -8.27 1.96 -14.30
N TRP A 71 -9.61 2.06 -14.25
CA TRP A 71 -10.45 0.90 -14.03
C TRP A 71 -10.32 -0.16 -15.13
N ALA A 72 -10.36 0.26 -16.40
CA ALA A 72 -10.21 -0.65 -17.53
C ALA A 72 -8.82 -1.31 -17.52
N MET A 73 -7.77 -0.56 -17.15
CA MET A 73 -6.41 -1.06 -16.98
C MET A 73 -6.34 -2.16 -15.91
N TYR A 74 -6.92 -1.88 -14.73
CA TYR A 74 -6.96 -2.87 -13.66
C TYR A 74 -7.72 -4.14 -14.03
N ARG A 75 -8.88 -3.98 -14.66
CA ARG A 75 -9.73 -5.11 -15.10
C ARG A 75 -9.03 -6.01 -16.12
N ASP A 76 -8.35 -5.41 -17.10
CA ASP A 76 -7.80 -6.11 -18.27
C ASP A 76 -6.35 -6.59 -18.03
N LEU A 77 -5.56 -5.84 -17.26
CA LEU A 77 -4.14 -6.09 -17.04
C LEU A 77 -3.81 -6.57 -15.62
N GLY A 78 -4.65 -6.27 -14.63
CA GLY A 78 -4.46 -6.60 -13.22
C GLY A 78 -3.55 -5.63 -12.45
N PHE A 79 -3.30 -4.43 -12.99
CA PHE A 79 -2.56 -3.35 -12.35
C PHE A 79 -3.04 -1.98 -12.87
N ILE A 80 -2.66 -0.90 -12.18
CA ILE A 80 -2.96 0.48 -12.57
C ILE A 80 -1.65 1.22 -12.84
N ARG A 81 -1.63 2.06 -13.89
CA ARG A 81 -0.57 3.04 -14.12
C ARG A 81 -1.03 4.40 -13.62
N VAL A 82 -0.17 5.08 -12.87
CA VAL A 82 -0.34 6.47 -12.41
C VAL A 82 0.83 7.29 -12.92
N LEU A 83 0.57 8.43 -13.52
CA LEU A 83 1.63 9.36 -13.97
C LEU A 83 2.17 10.16 -12.79
N GLY A 84 3.48 10.28 -12.70
CA GLY A 84 4.15 11.08 -11.67
C GLY A 84 3.83 12.57 -11.82
N ARG A 85 3.62 13.23 -10.69
CA ARG A 85 3.28 14.66 -10.63
C ARG A 85 4.45 15.53 -10.21
N LEU A 86 5.42 14.96 -9.48
CA LEU A 86 6.62 15.68 -9.11
C LEU A 86 7.37 16.00 -10.40
N GLN A 87 7.35 17.24 -10.83
CA GLN A 87 8.24 17.68 -11.90
C GLN A 87 9.66 17.40 -11.41
N ALA A 88 10.49 16.84 -12.26
CA ALA A 88 11.91 16.75 -12.01
C ALA A 88 12.43 18.19 -11.90
N GLU A 89 12.42 18.75 -10.69
CA GLU A 89 13.29 19.85 -10.36
C GLU A 89 14.70 19.37 -10.74
N GLY A 90 15.39 20.15 -11.54
CA GLY A 90 16.63 19.78 -12.20
C GLY A 90 17.70 19.21 -11.24
N PRO A 91 18.87 18.75 -11.71
CA PRO A 91 19.82 17.86 -11.03
C PRO A 91 20.39 18.35 -9.68
N HIS A 92 19.84 19.39 -9.08
CA HIS A 92 20.26 19.97 -7.80
C HIS A 92 19.29 19.77 -6.63
N GLY A 93 18.24 18.97 -6.75
CA GLY A 93 17.18 18.77 -5.73
C GLY A 93 17.45 17.71 -4.67
N LEU A 94 18.63 17.10 -4.56
CA LEU A 94 19.00 16.20 -3.45
C LEU A 94 19.65 16.99 -2.30
N SER A 95 18.95 17.97 -1.76
CA SER A 95 19.31 18.59 -0.48
C SER A 95 18.62 17.85 0.66
N ALA A 96 19.44 17.34 1.58
CA ALA A 96 19.05 16.64 2.80
C ALA A 96 17.95 17.35 3.61
N PRO A 97 17.13 16.63 4.40
CA PRO A 97 15.98 17.17 5.10
C PRO A 97 16.42 18.15 6.19
N ARG A 98 16.21 19.46 5.98
CA ARG A 98 16.23 20.44 7.06
C ARG A 98 14.97 20.29 7.89
N ARG A 99 15.10 19.66 9.06
CA ARG A 99 14.14 19.76 10.15
C ARG A 99 13.84 21.23 10.46
N ARG A 100 12.64 21.69 10.18
CA ARG A 100 12.02 22.81 10.86
C ARG A 100 10.54 22.52 11.09
N PHE A 101 10.24 22.11 12.32
CA PHE A 101 8.91 22.22 12.89
C PHE A 101 8.54 23.70 12.99
N ARG A 102 7.50 24.13 12.29
CA ARG A 102 6.73 25.31 12.69
C ARG A 102 5.30 25.13 12.20
N GLY A 103 4.36 25.17 13.16
CA GLY A 103 2.96 25.01 12.90
C GLY A 103 2.39 26.13 12.02
N GLY A 104 1.47 25.75 11.17
CA GLY A 104 0.64 26.62 10.34
C GLY A 104 -0.57 25.82 9.89
N ALA A 105 -1.76 26.33 10.15
CA ALA A 105 -3.05 25.74 9.87
C ALA A 105 -3.25 25.40 8.39
N PRO A 106 -4.06 24.38 8.05
CA PRO A 106 -4.31 24.00 6.66
C PRO A 106 -5.30 24.99 6.02
N SER A 107 -4.84 25.74 5.04
CA SER A 107 -5.72 26.42 4.11
C SER A 107 -6.18 25.39 3.05
N SER A 108 -7.48 25.08 3.11
CA SER A 108 -8.21 24.31 2.13
C SER A 108 -8.35 25.10 0.83
N GLU A 109 -7.65 24.67 -0.22
CA GLU A 109 -8.05 24.83 -1.62
C GLU A 109 -7.07 24.09 -2.51
N ALA A 110 -7.16 22.76 -2.48
CA ALA A 110 -6.53 21.95 -3.52
C ALA A 110 -7.43 21.99 -4.75
N SER A 111 -7.13 22.90 -5.67
CA SER A 111 -7.64 22.90 -7.03
C SER A 111 -7.42 21.54 -7.67
N ARG A 112 -8.52 20.77 -7.82
CA ARG A 112 -8.56 19.57 -8.66
C ARG A 112 -8.46 20.01 -10.12
N GLY A 113 -7.24 20.16 -10.61
CA GLY A 113 -7.01 20.24 -12.05
C GLY A 113 -7.51 18.95 -12.72
N PRO A 114 -8.05 19.01 -13.96
CA PRO A 114 -8.54 17.83 -14.66
C PRO A 114 -7.41 16.79 -14.78
N ALA A 115 -7.74 15.54 -14.47
CA ALA A 115 -6.83 14.41 -14.63
C ALA A 115 -6.35 14.40 -16.09
N ARG A 116 -5.05 14.61 -16.29
CA ARG A 116 -4.41 14.53 -17.61
C ARG A 116 -4.47 13.08 -18.08
N THR A 117 -5.46 12.78 -18.89
CA THR A 117 -5.68 11.45 -19.47
C THR A 117 -4.92 11.31 -20.79
N GLY A 118 -4.28 10.19 -20.98
CA GLY A 118 -3.79 9.75 -22.29
C GLY A 118 -2.35 10.13 -22.64
N ALA A 119 -2.01 9.90 -23.90
CA ALA A 119 -0.67 10.01 -24.50
C ALA A 119 0.03 11.38 -24.33
N GLU A 120 -0.74 12.46 -24.13
CA GLU A 120 -0.16 13.79 -23.91
C GLU A 120 0.39 13.94 -22.49
N GLY A 121 -0.30 13.40 -21.49
CA GLY A 121 0.21 13.36 -20.12
C GLY A 121 1.49 12.51 -20.02
N GLU A 122 1.57 11.41 -20.76
CA GLU A 122 2.72 10.52 -20.76
C GLU A 122 3.97 11.14 -21.40
N ARG A 123 3.80 11.98 -22.44
CA ARG A 123 4.92 12.72 -23.06
C ARG A 123 5.51 13.78 -22.15
N GLN A 124 4.74 14.33 -21.24
CA GLN A 124 5.14 15.37 -20.29
C GLN A 124 5.60 14.78 -18.95
N ALA A 125 5.10 13.61 -18.55
CA ALA A 125 5.52 12.96 -17.32
C ALA A 125 6.92 12.35 -17.48
N GLY A 126 7.87 12.82 -16.68
CA GLY A 126 9.23 12.27 -16.67
C GLY A 126 9.28 10.81 -16.17
N TYR A 127 8.29 10.38 -15.39
CA TYR A 127 8.16 9.04 -14.81
C TYR A 127 6.70 8.69 -14.53
N ALA A 128 6.45 7.40 -14.30
CA ALA A 128 5.16 6.84 -13.94
C ALA A 128 5.32 5.69 -12.96
N TYR A 129 4.22 5.31 -12.34
CA TYR A 129 4.14 4.22 -11.39
C TYR A 129 3.24 3.10 -11.88
N LEU A 130 3.62 1.84 -11.60
CA LEU A 130 2.75 0.68 -11.71
C LEU A 130 2.35 0.24 -10.30
N ILE A 131 1.06 0.13 -10.06
CA ILE A 131 0.47 -0.33 -8.81
C ILE A 131 -0.06 -1.74 -8.99
N TYR A 132 0.57 -2.70 -8.35
CA TYR A 132 0.19 -4.11 -8.34
C TYR A 132 -0.46 -4.49 -7.01
N PRO A 133 -1.39 -5.47 -7.01
CA PRO A 133 -1.87 -6.04 -5.76
C PRO A 133 -0.73 -6.77 -5.02
N HIS A 134 -0.60 -6.48 -3.74
CA HIS A 134 0.35 -7.09 -2.78
C HIS A 134 1.83 -7.08 -3.20
N LYS A 135 2.21 -6.11 -4.02
CA LYS A 135 3.60 -5.89 -4.45
C LYS A 135 3.98 -4.43 -4.27
N PRO A 136 5.27 -4.10 -4.22
CA PRO A 136 5.72 -2.72 -4.23
C PRO A 136 5.15 -1.94 -5.42
N ILE A 137 5.02 -0.64 -5.25
CA ILE A 137 4.78 0.30 -6.34
C ILE A 137 6.09 0.41 -7.13
N VAL A 138 6.03 0.24 -8.44
CA VAL A 138 7.21 0.30 -9.31
C VAL A 138 7.24 1.63 -10.05
N ALA A 139 8.28 2.43 -9.84
CA ALA A 139 8.53 3.63 -10.63
C ALA A 139 9.35 3.30 -11.89
N TYR A 140 8.98 3.90 -13.01
CA TYR A 140 9.67 3.71 -14.29
C TYR A 140 9.58 4.95 -15.19
N VAL A 141 10.44 5.02 -16.20
CA VAL A 141 10.41 6.07 -17.23
C VAL A 141 9.54 5.58 -18.40
N PRO A 142 8.39 6.22 -18.71
CA PRO A 142 7.46 5.71 -19.74
C PRO A 142 8.08 5.58 -21.12
N ARG A 143 8.90 6.55 -21.52
CA ARG A 143 9.55 6.59 -22.85
C ARG A 143 10.49 5.41 -23.11
N THR A 144 11.26 5.01 -22.10
CA THR A 144 12.30 3.98 -22.26
C THR A 144 11.93 2.65 -21.64
N GLY A 145 10.93 2.63 -20.73
CA GLY A 145 10.61 1.47 -19.91
C GLY A 145 11.66 1.18 -18.83
N ARG A 146 12.62 2.11 -18.60
CA ARG A 146 13.65 1.94 -17.57
C ARG A 146 13.04 2.00 -16.19
N LEU A 147 13.28 0.97 -15.37
CA LEU A 147 12.86 0.92 -13.99
C LEU A 147 13.73 1.85 -13.14
N LEU A 148 13.09 2.58 -12.23
CA LEU A 148 13.76 3.55 -11.34
C LEU A 148 13.90 2.99 -9.94
N SER A 149 12.79 2.62 -9.30
CA SER A 149 12.72 2.20 -7.90
C SER A 149 11.51 1.33 -7.65
N GLU A 150 11.55 0.60 -6.54
CA GLU A 150 10.41 -0.12 -5.97
C GLU A 150 10.10 0.47 -4.59
N TYR A 151 8.85 0.83 -4.34
CA TYR A 151 8.40 1.44 -3.09
C TYR A 151 7.46 0.49 -2.36
N CYS A 152 7.93 -0.02 -1.21
CA CYS A 152 7.10 -0.79 -0.29
C CYS A 152 6.33 0.17 0.62
N VAL A 153 5.02 0.16 0.51
CA VAL A 153 4.13 0.94 1.35
C VAL A 153 3.59 0.05 2.44
N GLU A 154 3.90 0.39 3.69
CA GLU A 154 3.33 -0.28 4.85
C GLU A 154 2.14 0.56 5.33
N PHE A 155 0.95 -0.05 5.30
CA PHE A 155 -0.21 0.56 5.92
C PHE A 155 -0.23 0.20 7.40
N PRO A 156 -0.48 1.17 8.30
CA PRO A 156 -0.52 0.90 9.73
C PRO A 156 -1.58 -0.17 10.01
N GLU A 157 -1.20 -1.19 10.75
CA GLU A 157 -2.16 -2.18 11.24
C GLU A 157 -3.18 -1.46 12.12
N LEU A 158 -4.44 -1.41 11.66
CA LEU A 158 -5.53 -0.92 12.49
C LEU A 158 -5.69 -1.89 13.66
N ALA A 159 -5.56 -1.36 14.87
CA ALA A 159 -5.80 -2.13 16.10
C ALA A 159 -7.20 -2.74 16.03
N GLY A 160 -7.30 -4.08 15.92
CA GLY A 160 -8.56 -4.81 15.75
C GLY A 160 -8.78 -5.38 14.35
N ALA A 161 -7.94 -5.10 13.36
CA ALA A 161 -7.94 -5.88 12.13
C ALA A 161 -7.74 -7.36 12.48
N ILE A 162 -8.60 -8.23 11.95
CA ILE A 162 -8.50 -9.68 12.18
C ILE A 162 -7.16 -10.12 11.57
N SER A 163 -6.17 -10.21 12.44
CA SER A 163 -4.83 -10.68 12.13
C SER A 163 -4.96 -12.00 11.37
N HIS A 164 -4.51 -12.02 10.11
CA HIS A 164 -4.34 -13.14 9.20
C HIS A 164 -5.24 -13.22 7.95
N SER A 165 -6.26 -12.37 7.78
CA SER A 165 -6.91 -12.30 6.48
C SER A 165 -6.14 -11.34 5.58
N ARG A 166 -5.67 -11.85 4.46
CA ARG A 166 -5.07 -11.02 3.40
C ARG A 166 -6.11 -10.00 2.91
N LEU A 167 -5.69 -8.76 2.76
CA LEU A 167 -6.52 -7.71 2.17
C LEU A 167 -6.95 -8.15 0.75
N PRO A 168 -8.19 -7.90 0.30
CA PRO A 168 -8.57 -8.10 -1.10
C PRO A 168 -7.61 -7.41 -2.06
N ASP A 169 -7.37 -8.01 -3.21
CA ASP A 169 -6.41 -7.48 -4.21
C ASP A 169 -6.79 -6.04 -4.63
N SER A 170 -8.09 -5.78 -4.81
CA SER A 170 -8.61 -4.46 -5.20
C SER A 170 -8.49 -3.42 -4.09
N ASP A 171 -8.65 -3.80 -2.82
CA ASP A 171 -8.48 -2.88 -1.68
C ASP A 171 -7.02 -2.48 -1.52
N ASP A 172 -6.08 -3.39 -1.69
CA ASP A 172 -4.65 -3.09 -1.63
C ASP A 172 -4.23 -2.13 -2.74
N VAL A 173 -4.72 -2.34 -3.97
CA VAL A 173 -4.47 -1.42 -5.09
C VAL A 173 -5.09 -0.05 -4.82
N LEU A 174 -6.34 -0.01 -4.32
CA LEU A 174 -7.03 1.24 -3.99
C LEU A 174 -6.28 2.04 -2.92
N ALA A 175 -5.84 1.39 -1.85
CA ALA A 175 -5.11 2.05 -0.78
C ALA A 175 -3.80 2.68 -1.29
N LYS A 176 -3.04 1.98 -2.14
CA LYS A 176 -1.82 2.49 -2.77
C LYS A 176 -2.11 3.64 -3.74
N TRP A 177 -3.15 3.49 -4.56
CA TRP A 177 -3.58 4.53 -5.48
C TRP A 177 -4.00 5.81 -4.75
N MET A 178 -4.80 5.69 -3.69
CA MET A 178 -5.21 6.82 -2.85
C MET A 178 -4.01 7.50 -2.21
N ALA A 179 -3.11 6.74 -1.60
CA ALA A 179 -1.92 7.29 -0.96
C ALA A 179 -1.02 8.03 -1.97
N LEU A 180 -0.80 7.44 -3.15
CA LEU A 180 0.03 8.03 -4.20
C LEU A 180 -0.60 9.30 -4.80
N THR A 181 -1.91 9.27 -5.05
CA THR A 181 -2.62 10.40 -5.69
C THR A 181 -2.94 11.54 -4.72
N ALA A 182 -3.06 11.26 -3.43
CA ALA A 182 -3.25 12.29 -2.40
C ALA A 182 -1.96 13.08 -2.15
N ASP A 183 -0.85 12.41 -1.86
CA ASP A 183 0.44 13.04 -1.59
C ASP A 183 1.60 12.12 -2.02
N GLU A 184 2.00 12.25 -3.28
CA GLU A 184 3.09 11.48 -3.89
C GLU A 184 4.41 11.66 -3.13
N ARG A 185 4.74 12.89 -2.73
CA ARG A 185 6.00 13.20 -2.04
C ARG A 185 6.05 12.52 -0.68
N ARG A 186 4.97 12.57 0.05
CA ARG A 186 4.84 11.93 1.36
C ARG A 186 4.97 10.42 1.23
N LEU A 187 4.24 9.80 0.29
CA LEU A 187 4.31 8.37 0.05
C LEU A 187 5.75 7.92 -0.22
N ILE A 188 6.47 8.62 -1.11
CA ILE A 188 7.86 8.29 -1.45
C ILE A 188 8.78 8.41 -0.24
N ASN A 189 8.61 9.45 0.57
CA ASN A 189 9.45 9.70 1.73
C ASN A 189 9.21 8.71 2.89
N GLU A 190 7.97 8.23 3.04
CA GLU A 190 7.58 7.29 4.11
C GLU A 190 7.72 5.82 3.69
N SER A 191 7.86 5.53 2.40
CA SER A 191 8.00 4.17 1.89
C SER A 191 9.43 3.63 2.01
N ASN A 192 9.55 2.30 2.14
CA ASN A 192 10.83 1.63 2.02
C ASN A 192 11.21 1.52 0.54
N MET A 193 12.23 2.29 0.13
CA MET A 193 12.73 2.29 -1.25
C MET A 193 13.72 1.15 -1.48
N HIS A 194 13.52 0.44 -2.58
CA HIS A 194 14.40 -0.64 -3.02
C HIS A 194 14.88 -0.41 -4.45
N LEU A 195 16.07 -0.95 -4.74
CA LEU A 195 16.56 -1.02 -6.12
C LEU A 195 15.68 -1.93 -6.96
N PRO A 196 15.52 -1.67 -8.28
CA PRO A 196 14.75 -2.53 -9.18
C PRO A 196 15.23 -4.00 -9.13
N GLY A 197 14.27 -4.93 -9.06
CA GLY A 197 14.55 -6.37 -9.01
C GLY A 197 14.75 -6.95 -7.62
N ARG A 198 14.58 -6.16 -6.56
CA ARG A 198 14.66 -6.66 -5.18
C ARG A 198 13.39 -7.37 -4.74
N GLN A 199 12.22 -6.86 -5.15
CA GLN A 199 10.92 -7.37 -4.73
C GLN A 199 10.09 -7.89 -5.91
N ILE A 200 10.26 -7.32 -7.09
CA ILE A 200 9.57 -7.73 -8.31
C ILE A 200 10.59 -8.07 -9.39
N ASP A 201 10.39 -9.21 -10.06
CA ASP A 201 11.21 -9.61 -11.20
C ASP A 201 11.14 -8.54 -12.33
N PRO A 202 12.26 -7.92 -12.72
CA PRO A 202 12.30 -6.92 -13.79
C PRO A 202 11.82 -7.45 -15.14
N ALA A 203 11.97 -8.75 -15.40
CA ALA A 203 11.47 -9.36 -16.63
C ALA A 203 9.94 -9.38 -16.65
N ARG A 204 9.31 -9.62 -15.49
CA ARG A 204 7.86 -9.50 -15.35
C ARG A 204 7.40 -8.08 -15.62
N VAL A 205 8.04 -7.07 -15.00
CA VAL A 205 7.66 -5.66 -15.21
C VAL A 205 7.80 -5.28 -16.68
N ARG A 206 8.87 -5.69 -17.37
CA ARG A 206 9.03 -5.44 -18.81
C ARG A 206 7.92 -6.07 -19.66
N ARG A 207 7.49 -7.28 -19.32
CA ARG A 207 6.34 -7.92 -20.00
C ARG A 207 5.04 -7.15 -19.74
N ASP A 208 4.83 -6.68 -18.51
CA ASP A 208 3.64 -5.92 -18.14
C ASP A 208 3.63 -4.53 -18.81
N LEU A 209 4.78 -3.87 -18.94
CA LEU A 209 4.92 -2.63 -19.74
C LEU A 209 4.64 -2.85 -21.22
N TRP A 210 5.07 -3.99 -21.78
CA TRP A 210 4.71 -4.36 -23.17
C TRP A 210 3.20 -4.59 -23.31
N ARG A 211 2.58 -5.34 -22.38
CA ARG A 211 1.11 -5.56 -22.35
C ARG A 211 0.35 -4.24 -22.26
N LEU A 212 0.83 -3.31 -21.45
CA LEU A 212 0.23 -1.99 -21.31
C LEU A 212 0.25 -1.21 -22.63
N ARG A 213 1.39 -1.16 -23.30
CA ARG A 213 1.52 -0.48 -24.61
C ARG A 213 0.60 -1.10 -25.67
N GLU A 214 0.52 -2.43 -25.69
CA GLU A 214 -0.35 -3.14 -26.63
C GLU A 214 -1.83 -2.87 -26.33
N TRP A 215 -2.21 -2.90 -25.06
CA TRP A 215 -3.56 -2.55 -24.61
C TRP A 215 -3.94 -1.11 -25.00
N GLU A 216 -3.04 -0.15 -24.81
CA GLU A 216 -3.26 1.24 -25.23
C GLU A 216 -3.39 1.38 -26.74
N ARG A 217 -2.55 0.66 -27.49
CA ARG A 217 -2.61 0.65 -28.97
C ARG A 217 -3.96 0.16 -29.47
N LEU A 218 -4.46 -0.94 -28.92
CA LEU A 218 -5.76 -1.51 -29.27
C LEU A 218 -6.93 -0.57 -28.96
N ARG A 219 -6.84 0.19 -27.89
CA ARG A 219 -7.91 1.14 -27.48
C ARG A 219 -7.92 2.44 -28.29
N ARG A 220 -6.78 2.87 -28.78
CA ARG A 220 -6.69 4.09 -29.62
C ARG A 220 -7.24 3.90 -31.03
N GLY A 221 -7.45 2.67 -31.47
CA GLY A 221 -7.88 2.37 -32.85
C GLY A 221 -6.75 2.47 -33.87
N PRO A 222 -6.98 2.01 -35.11
CA PRO A 222 -5.97 1.96 -36.17
C PRO A 222 -5.47 3.32 -36.66
N ASP A 223 -6.20 4.42 -36.40
CA ASP A 223 -5.88 5.76 -36.90
C ASP A 223 -5.06 6.63 -35.94
N ALA A 224 -4.63 6.11 -34.80
CA ALA A 224 -3.81 6.89 -33.89
C ALA A 224 -2.37 7.00 -34.43
N PRO A 225 -1.78 8.21 -34.55
CA PRO A 225 -0.43 8.38 -35.05
C PRO A 225 0.58 7.60 -34.21
N VAL A 226 1.27 6.67 -34.85
CA VAL A 226 2.40 5.93 -34.26
C VAL A 226 3.48 6.96 -33.97
N ALA A 227 3.81 7.15 -32.69
CA ALA A 227 4.94 8.00 -32.33
C ALA A 227 6.21 7.40 -32.94
N PRO A 228 7.01 8.19 -33.70
CA PRO A 228 8.21 7.67 -34.35
C PRO A 228 9.17 7.17 -33.28
N GLY A 229 9.46 5.86 -33.32
CA GLY A 229 10.55 5.27 -32.57
C GLY A 229 11.89 5.79 -33.13
N ARG A 230 12.68 6.39 -32.27
CA ARG A 230 14.12 6.52 -32.45
C ARG A 230 14.81 5.95 -31.25
#